data_663ffba8d26bf07cfa5e8ef2bdc9fa83
#
_entry.id   663ffba8d26bf07cfa5e8ef2bdc9fa83
#
_cell.length_a   1.000
_cell.length_b   1.000
_cell.length_c   1.000
_cell.angle_alpha   90.00
_cell.angle_beta   90.00
_cell.angle_gamma   90.00
#
_symmetry.space_group_name_H-M   'P 1'
#
loop_
_entity.id
_entity.type
_entity.pdbx_description
1 polymer ?
#
loop_
_entity_poly.entity_id
_entity_poly.type
_entity_poly.pdbx_seq_one_letter_code
_entity_poly.pdbx_strand_id
1 'polypeptide(L)'
;MAKKVQDALKDLVSLCKRRGYIFPGSEIYDGLANTWDYGPYGSELKRNIKDLWWRKFVASRPDVLGLDSSILLNPKVWQASGHVGNFSDPLIDCKACHERFRADHLLEEKLGEGCTVGKNFQDIAAMIVENQIECPSCGKKDFTEPRAFNLMFQTEIGVVEGAGNKVYLRPETAQGIFINFRNIIDNVRPKMPFGIGQ
;
A
#
# COMPACT_ATOMS: atom_id res chain seq x y z
N MET A 1 -18.16 2.17 -17.91
CA MET A 1 -17.75 0.96 -17.15
C MET A 1 -17.37 1.28 -15.71
N ALA A 2 -16.58 2.29 -15.42
CA ALA A 2 -16.10 2.64 -14.06
C ALA A 2 -17.24 2.83 -13.02
N LYS A 3 -18.30 3.57 -13.33
CA LYS A 3 -19.42 3.81 -12.42
C LYS A 3 -20.15 2.51 -12.00
N LYS A 4 -20.35 1.58 -12.93
CA LYS A 4 -20.95 0.26 -12.62
C LYS A 4 -20.05 -0.59 -11.70
N VAL A 5 -18.74 -0.49 -11.84
CA VAL A 5 -17.78 -1.20 -10.98
C VAL A 5 -17.74 -0.60 -9.58
N GLN A 6 -17.79 0.73 -9.46
CA GLN A 6 -17.87 1.42 -8.16
C GLN A 6 -19.16 1.08 -7.40
N ASP A 7 -20.30 1.03 -8.08
CA ASP A 7 -21.58 0.66 -7.45
C ASP A 7 -21.54 -0.81 -7.00
N ALA A 8 -21.00 -1.72 -7.80
CA ALA A 8 -20.84 -3.12 -7.44
C ALA A 8 -19.91 -3.31 -6.22
N LEU A 9 -18.84 -2.52 -6.11
CA LEU A 9 -17.95 -2.57 -4.95
C LEU A 9 -18.63 -2.11 -3.66
N LYS A 10 -19.43 -1.05 -3.73
CA LYS A 10 -20.22 -0.56 -2.58
C LYS A 10 -21.22 -1.62 -2.09
N ASP A 11 -21.93 -2.25 -3.02
CA ASP A 11 -22.88 -3.33 -2.70
C ASP A 11 -22.17 -4.53 -2.07
N LEU A 12 -21.00 -4.91 -2.60
CA LEU A 12 -20.18 -5.99 -2.06
C LEU A 12 -19.69 -5.67 -0.64
N VAL A 13 -19.18 -4.47 -0.39
CA VAL A 13 -18.75 -4.03 0.94
C VAL A 13 -19.92 -4.05 1.92
N SER A 14 -21.09 -3.54 1.51
CA SER A 14 -22.31 -3.57 2.31
C SER A 14 -22.74 -5.01 2.65
N LEU A 15 -22.71 -5.91 1.67
CA LEU A 15 -22.98 -7.34 1.88
C LEU A 15 -22.00 -7.96 2.87
N CYS A 16 -20.69 -7.73 2.69
CA CYS A 16 -19.64 -8.28 3.55
C CYS A 16 -19.78 -7.83 5.01
N LYS A 17 -20.15 -6.56 5.25
CA LYS A 17 -20.46 -6.05 6.60
C LYS A 17 -21.63 -6.78 7.22
N ARG A 18 -22.77 -6.84 6.51
CA ARG A 18 -23.98 -7.49 7.02
C ARG A 18 -23.84 -8.98 7.26
N ARG A 19 -22.95 -9.64 6.55
CA ARG A 19 -22.71 -11.09 6.64
C ARG A 19 -21.55 -11.48 7.55
N GLY A 20 -20.90 -10.54 8.22
CA GLY A 20 -19.81 -10.82 9.16
C GLY A 20 -18.51 -11.25 8.50
N TYR A 21 -18.25 -10.78 7.29
CA TYR A 21 -16.95 -10.94 6.64
C TYR A 21 -15.96 -9.88 7.08
N ILE A 22 -16.40 -8.62 7.16
CA ILE A 22 -15.56 -7.50 7.57
C ILE A 22 -16.35 -6.55 8.48
N PHE A 23 -15.62 -5.86 9.36
CA PHE A 23 -16.12 -4.75 10.16
C PHE A 23 -15.16 -3.57 10.03
N PRO A 24 -15.62 -2.30 10.13
CA PRO A 24 -14.73 -1.17 10.30
C PRO A 24 -13.86 -1.36 11.53
N GLY A 25 -12.54 -1.16 11.41
CA GLY A 25 -11.64 -1.32 12.55
C GLY A 25 -11.99 -0.34 13.67
N SER A 26 -12.13 -0.83 14.90
CA SER A 26 -12.47 0.00 16.08
C SER A 26 -13.82 0.73 15.97
N GLU A 27 -14.82 0.13 15.34
CA GLU A 27 -16.11 0.77 15.03
C GLU A 27 -16.83 1.37 16.25
N ILE A 28 -16.68 0.76 17.44
CA ILE A 28 -17.27 1.26 18.70
C ILE A 28 -16.71 2.62 19.15
N TYR A 29 -15.60 3.06 18.55
CA TYR A 29 -14.95 4.36 18.78
C TYR A 29 -14.91 5.19 17.48
N ASP A 30 -15.98 5.17 16.69
CA ASP A 30 -16.12 5.87 15.41
C ASP A 30 -15.20 5.36 14.28
N GLY A 31 -14.50 4.26 14.52
CA GLY A 31 -13.64 3.61 13.53
C GLY A 31 -12.31 4.31 13.28
N LEU A 32 -11.48 3.67 12.48
CA LEU A 32 -10.24 4.24 11.97
C LEU A 32 -10.24 4.11 10.44
N ALA A 33 -10.06 5.23 9.74
CA ALA A 33 -10.12 5.28 8.28
C ALA A 33 -9.16 4.25 7.65
N ASN A 34 -9.64 3.54 6.64
CA ASN A 34 -8.91 2.51 5.89
C ASN A 34 -8.44 1.30 6.70
N THR A 35 -8.99 1.08 7.89
CA THR A 35 -8.74 -0.10 8.73
C THR A 35 -9.97 -0.98 8.81
N TRP A 36 -9.76 -2.29 8.70
CA TRP A 36 -10.81 -3.28 8.68
C TRP A 36 -10.45 -4.48 9.55
N ASP A 37 -11.39 -4.93 10.36
CA ASP A 37 -11.32 -6.20 11.04
C ASP A 37 -11.96 -7.30 10.19
N TYR A 38 -11.38 -8.49 10.19
CA TYR A 38 -12.02 -9.65 9.57
C TYR A 38 -12.97 -10.30 10.57
N GLY A 39 -14.24 -10.33 10.23
CA GLY A 39 -15.25 -11.07 10.99
C GLY A 39 -15.07 -12.59 10.87
N PRO A 40 -15.93 -13.39 11.52
CA PRO A 40 -15.79 -14.85 11.55
C PRO A 40 -15.65 -15.48 10.15
N TYR A 41 -16.52 -15.13 9.22
CA TYR A 41 -16.46 -15.67 7.86
C TYR A 41 -15.30 -15.09 7.04
N GLY A 42 -14.95 -13.83 7.28
CA GLY A 42 -13.80 -13.20 6.64
C GLY A 42 -12.48 -13.82 7.05
N SER A 43 -12.33 -14.16 8.33
CA SER A 43 -11.14 -14.83 8.87
C SER A 43 -10.94 -16.21 8.24
N GLU A 44 -12.00 -17.00 8.13
CA GLU A 44 -11.93 -18.30 7.48
C GLU A 44 -11.63 -18.18 5.98
N LEU A 45 -12.28 -17.26 5.27
CA LEU A 45 -12.00 -17.01 3.86
C LEU A 45 -10.54 -16.59 3.63
N LYS A 46 -10.06 -15.66 4.43
CA LYS A 46 -8.66 -15.19 4.39
C LYS A 46 -7.67 -16.33 4.60
N ARG A 47 -7.92 -17.17 5.60
CA ARG A 47 -7.11 -18.36 5.90
C ARG A 47 -7.08 -19.31 4.73
N ASN A 48 -8.24 -19.68 4.19
CA ASN A 48 -8.36 -20.59 3.06
C ASN A 48 -7.60 -20.08 1.82
N ILE A 49 -7.67 -18.78 1.54
CA ILE A 49 -6.92 -18.16 0.43
C ILE A 49 -5.42 -18.24 0.66
N LYS A 50 -4.95 -17.91 1.88
CA LYS A 50 -3.53 -17.99 2.24
C LYS A 50 -2.99 -19.42 2.17
N ASP A 51 -3.73 -20.38 2.69
CA ASP A 51 -3.34 -21.79 2.69
C ASP A 51 -3.31 -22.35 1.26
N LEU A 52 -4.28 -21.98 0.41
CA LEU A 52 -4.29 -22.35 -1.00
C LEU A 52 -3.09 -21.78 -1.74
N TRP A 53 -2.79 -20.49 -1.54
CA TRP A 53 -1.63 -19.82 -2.14
C TRP A 53 -0.32 -20.50 -1.73
N TRP A 54 -0.13 -20.70 -0.40
CA TRP A 54 1.07 -21.36 0.12
C TRP A 54 1.24 -22.77 -0.44
N ARG A 55 0.19 -23.56 -0.41
CA ARG A 55 0.18 -24.91 -0.96
C ARG A 55 0.56 -24.93 -2.44
N LYS A 56 -0.05 -24.04 -3.23
CA LYS A 56 0.13 -24.02 -4.69
C LYS A 56 1.51 -23.48 -5.11
N PHE A 57 2.01 -22.44 -4.46
CA PHE A 57 3.20 -21.72 -4.92
C PHE A 57 4.47 -22.03 -4.14
N VAL A 58 4.34 -22.59 -2.95
CA VAL A 58 5.47 -22.92 -2.07
C VAL A 58 5.55 -24.43 -1.82
N ALA A 59 4.59 -24.98 -1.07
CA ALA A 59 4.69 -26.35 -0.55
C ALA A 59 4.66 -27.45 -1.63
N SER A 60 3.99 -27.24 -2.76
CA SER A 60 3.93 -28.22 -3.87
C SER A 60 5.14 -28.13 -4.82
N ARG A 61 6.03 -27.17 -4.61
CA ARG A 61 7.18 -26.93 -5.48
C ARG A 61 8.49 -27.36 -4.79
N PRO A 62 9.24 -28.33 -5.34
CA PRO A 62 10.50 -28.79 -4.74
C PRO A 62 11.65 -27.76 -4.90
N ASP A 63 11.48 -26.77 -5.78
CA ASP A 63 12.43 -25.72 -6.10
C ASP A 63 12.11 -24.37 -5.40
N VAL A 64 11.14 -24.35 -4.50
CA VAL A 64 10.75 -23.12 -3.77
C VAL A 64 10.83 -23.34 -2.27
N LEU A 65 11.48 -22.40 -1.59
CA LEU A 65 11.58 -22.35 -0.13
C LEU A 65 10.65 -21.26 0.43
N GLY A 66 9.98 -21.57 1.53
CA GLY A 66 9.14 -20.61 2.21
C GLY A 66 9.95 -19.69 3.12
N LEU A 67 9.55 -18.43 3.18
CA LEU A 67 10.08 -17.42 4.08
C LEU A 67 8.93 -16.64 4.71
N ASP A 68 9.07 -16.26 5.98
CA ASP A 68 8.24 -15.26 6.62
C ASP A 68 9.15 -14.26 7.34
N SER A 69 9.48 -13.17 6.66
CA SER A 69 10.34 -12.14 7.23
C SER A 69 9.58 -11.21 8.16
N SER A 70 10.28 -10.54 9.06
CA SER A 70 9.69 -9.59 10.00
C SER A 70 8.94 -8.46 9.28
N ILE A 71 7.82 -8.01 9.88
CA ILE A 71 7.09 -6.82 9.42
C ILE A 71 7.91 -5.55 9.64
N LEU A 72 8.68 -5.51 10.75
CA LEU A 72 9.61 -4.42 11.05
C LEU A 72 11.00 -4.82 10.61
N LEU A 73 11.61 -4.02 9.73
CA LEU A 73 12.97 -4.21 9.24
C LEU A 73 13.85 -3.04 9.63
N ASN A 74 15.17 -3.27 9.64
CA ASN A 74 16.13 -2.22 9.90
C ASN A 74 15.95 -1.06 8.89
N PRO A 75 15.91 0.20 9.36
CA PRO A 75 15.71 1.37 8.48
C PRO A 75 16.69 1.45 7.29
N LYS A 76 17.90 0.91 7.45
CA LYS A 76 18.90 0.86 6.37
C LYS A 76 18.45 0.05 5.16
N VAL A 77 17.56 -0.93 5.35
CA VAL A 77 16.96 -1.70 4.25
C VAL A 77 16.17 -0.77 3.34
N TRP A 78 15.37 0.09 3.94
CA TRP A 78 14.50 1.03 3.23
C TRP A 78 15.25 2.22 2.65
N GLN A 79 16.36 2.61 3.28
CA GLN A 79 17.28 3.60 2.71
C GLN A 79 17.98 3.04 1.48
N ALA A 80 18.52 1.82 1.58
CA ALA A 80 19.21 1.16 0.47
C ALA A 80 18.29 0.88 -0.73
N SER A 81 17.03 0.55 -0.49
CA SER A 81 16.03 0.33 -1.54
C SER A 81 15.36 1.62 -2.07
N GLY A 82 15.70 2.80 -1.50
CA GLY A 82 15.16 4.09 -1.92
C GLY A 82 13.77 4.43 -1.40
N HIS A 83 13.11 3.55 -0.63
CA HIS A 83 11.74 3.78 -0.13
C HIS A 83 11.63 4.98 0.81
N VAL A 84 12.64 5.24 1.63
CA VAL A 84 12.59 6.37 2.56
C VAL A 84 12.58 7.72 1.83
N GLY A 85 13.29 7.82 0.70
CA GLY A 85 13.42 9.06 -0.07
C GLY A 85 12.41 9.23 -1.19
N ASN A 86 11.98 8.15 -1.83
CA ASN A 86 11.25 8.23 -3.11
C ASN A 86 9.86 7.56 -3.08
N PHE A 87 9.49 6.90 -2.00
CA PHE A 87 8.19 6.22 -1.90
C PHE A 87 7.12 7.20 -1.42
N SER A 88 6.79 8.16 -2.29
CA SER A 88 5.84 9.23 -1.97
C SER A 88 4.89 9.50 -3.13
N ASP A 89 3.63 9.72 -2.80
CA ASP A 89 2.60 10.16 -3.73
C ASP A 89 2.48 11.69 -3.75
N PRO A 90 2.23 12.30 -4.92
CA PRO A 90 1.87 13.71 -5.02
C PRO A 90 0.43 13.92 -4.56
N LEU A 91 0.23 14.42 -3.33
CA LEU A 91 -1.10 14.73 -2.82
C LEU A 91 -1.45 16.20 -2.98
N ILE A 92 -2.70 16.46 -3.40
CA ILE A 92 -3.31 17.79 -3.47
C ILE A 92 -4.65 17.78 -2.72
N ASP A 93 -4.99 18.91 -2.12
CA ASP A 93 -6.28 19.12 -1.47
C ASP A 93 -7.12 20.11 -2.31
N CYS A 94 -8.40 19.81 -2.52
CA CYS A 94 -9.34 20.79 -3.09
C CYS A 94 -9.61 21.87 -2.04
N LYS A 95 -9.35 23.16 -2.35
CA LYS A 95 -9.56 24.26 -1.41
C LYS A 95 -11.05 24.54 -1.13
N ALA A 96 -11.94 24.06 -2.00
CA ALA A 96 -13.36 24.30 -1.86
C ALA A 96 -14.11 23.26 -1.00
N CYS A 97 -13.78 21.97 -1.17
CA CYS A 97 -14.45 20.89 -0.41
C CYS A 97 -13.51 20.17 0.57
N HIS A 98 -12.24 20.55 0.61
CA HIS A 98 -11.20 19.99 1.48
C HIS A 98 -10.93 18.48 1.29
N GLU A 99 -11.44 17.89 0.20
CA GLU A 99 -11.11 16.51 -0.14
C GLU A 99 -9.71 16.40 -0.75
N ARG A 100 -9.06 15.28 -0.45
CA ARG A 100 -7.70 14.98 -0.84
C ARG A 100 -7.65 13.98 -1.96
N PHE A 101 -6.77 14.25 -2.93
CA PHE A 101 -6.59 13.41 -4.12
C PHE A 101 -5.11 13.19 -4.40
N ARG A 102 -4.83 12.12 -5.13
CA ARG A 102 -3.54 11.92 -5.80
C ARG A 102 -3.55 12.76 -7.09
N ALA A 103 -2.59 13.64 -7.18
CA ALA A 103 -2.47 14.55 -8.32
C ALA A 103 -2.18 13.82 -9.64
N ASP A 104 -1.35 12.78 -9.59
CA ASP A 104 -1.04 11.92 -10.72
C ASP A 104 -2.28 11.20 -11.26
N HIS A 105 -3.11 10.62 -10.40
CA HIS A 105 -4.34 9.95 -10.82
C HIS A 105 -5.33 10.91 -11.49
N LEU A 106 -5.51 12.12 -10.96
CA LEU A 106 -6.39 13.11 -11.58
C LEU A 106 -5.93 13.52 -12.98
N LEU A 107 -4.62 13.60 -13.18
CA LEU A 107 -4.04 13.87 -14.50
C LEU A 107 -4.20 12.68 -15.45
N GLU A 108 -3.93 11.47 -14.97
CA GLU A 108 -4.06 10.25 -15.76
C GLU A 108 -5.49 9.97 -16.22
N GLU A 109 -6.49 10.26 -15.40
CA GLU A 109 -7.90 10.15 -15.79
C GLU A 109 -8.27 11.05 -16.98
N LYS A 110 -7.61 12.20 -17.11
CA LYS A 110 -7.91 13.18 -18.17
C LYS A 110 -6.97 13.08 -19.37
N LEU A 111 -5.69 12.82 -19.14
CA LEU A 111 -4.64 12.86 -20.15
C LEU A 111 -4.15 11.48 -20.60
N GLY A 112 -4.53 10.43 -19.88
CA GLY A 112 -4.09 9.05 -20.12
C GLY A 112 -2.99 8.58 -19.19
N GLU A 113 -2.87 7.26 -19.03
CA GLU A 113 -1.91 6.61 -18.14
C GLU A 113 -0.47 7.01 -18.48
N GLY A 114 0.32 7.21 -17.43
CA GLY A 114 1.75 7.48 -17.53
C GLY A 114 2.11 8.92 -17.88
N CYS A 115 1.16 9.84 -17.99
CA CYS A 115 1.44 11.25 -18.33
C CYS A 115 2.31 11.97 -17.28
N THR A 116 2.38 11.44 -16.07
CA THR A 116 3.15 11.97 -14.94
C THR A 116 4.50 11.29 -14.73
N VAL A 117 4.83 10.27 -15.52
CA VAL A 117 6.10 9.52 -15.38
C VAL A 117 7.29 10.46 -15.59
N GLY A 118 8.22 10.49 -14.63
CA GLY A 118 9.41 11.35 -14.67
C GLY A 118 9.15 12.84 -14.40
N LYS A 119 7.94 13.22 -14.03
CA LYS A 119 7.58 14.59 -13.68
C LYS A 119 7.85 14.87 -12.19
N ASN A 120 8.35 16.06 -11.91
CA ASN A 120 8.47 16.54 -10.52
C ASN A 120 7.16 17.19 -10.06
N PHE A 121 7.07 17.56 -8.77
CA PHE A 121 5.83 18.13 -8.21
C PHE A 121 5.45 19.50 -8.80
N GLN A 122 6.43 20.29 -9.27
CA GLN A 122 6.17 21.55 -9.94
C GLN A 122 5.57 21.34 -11.33
N ASP A 123 6.09 20.35 -12.07
CA ASP A 123 5.53 19.95 -13.36
C ASP A 123 4.09 19.47 -13.20
N ILE A 124 3.82 18.64 -12.19
CA ILE A 124 2.48 18.13 -11.88
C ILE A 124 1.53 19.30 -11.53
N ALA A 125 1.99 20.27 -10.74
CA ALA A 125 1.20 21.45 -10.41
C ALA A 125 0.85 22.27 -11.66
N ALA A 126 1.83 22.50 -12.53
CA ALA A 126 1.62 23.20 -13.81
C ALA A 126 0.60 22.45 -14.69
N MET A 127 0.75 21.14 -14.82
CA MET A 127 -0.17 20.31 -15.62
C MET A 127 -1.61 20.35 -15.09
N ILE A 128 -1.83 20.42 -13.79
CA ILE A 128 -3.17 20.54 -13.18
C ILE A 128 -3.83 21.86 -13.61
N VAL A 129 -3.08 22.97 -13.56
CA VAL A 129 -3.56 24.29 -13.92
C VAL A 129 -3.79 24.40 -15.43
N GLU A 130 -2.82 24.02 -16.24
CA GLU A 130 -2.88 24.08 -17.71
C GLU A 130 -4.03 23.27 -18.27
N ASN A 131 -4.25 22.06 -17.74
CA ASN A 131 -5.31 21.18 -18.21
C ASN A 131 -6.64 21.43 -17.51
N GLN A 132 -6.74 22.46 -16.66
CA GLN A 132 -7.98 22.81 -15.96
C GLN A 132 -8.65 21.60 -15.29
N ILE A 133 -7.88 20.87 -14.50
CA ILE A 133 -8.37 19.70 -13.78
C ILE A 133 -9.48 20.10 -12.81
N GLU A 134 -10.59 19.37 -12.84
CA GLU A 134 -11.74 19.61 -11.96
C GLU A 134 -11.73 18.63 -10.78
N CYS A 135 -12.14 19.12 -9.62
CA CYS A 135 -12.34 18.28 -8.45
C CYS A 135 -13.47 17.28 -8.70
N PRO A 136 -13.24 15.96 -8.58
CA PRO A 136 -14.26 14.95 -8.82
C PRO A 136 -15.49 15.09 -7.91
N SER A 137 -15.32 15.68 -6.73
CA SER A 137 -16.38 15.81 -5.73
C SER A 137 -17.22 17.07 -5.86
N CYS A 138 -16.61 18.21 -6.19
CA CYS A 138 -17.33 19.49 -6.20
C CYS A 138 -17.22 20.29 -7.53
N GLY A 139 -16.47 19.81 -8.53
CA GLY A 139 -16.30 20.44 -9.82
C GLY A 139 -15.44 21.72 -9.84
N LYS A 140 -14.91 22.15 -8.68
CA LYS A 140 -14.02 23.33 -8.61
C LYS A 140 -12.61 22.98 -9.11
N LYS A 141 -11.90 23.99 -9.61
CA LYS A 141 -10.53 23.84 -10.16
C LYS A 141 -9.46 24.44 -9.26
N ASP A 142 -9.78 24.70 -7.99
CA ASP A 142 -8.89 25.34 -7.04
C ASP A 142 -8.29 24.31 -6.09
N PHE A 143 -7.04 23.95 -6.35
CA PHE A 143 -6.28 22.97 -5.58
C PHE A 143 -5.09 23.63 -4.86
N THR A 144 -4.59 22.98 -3.82
CA THR A 144 -3.31 23.29 -3.22
C THR A 144 -2.18 22.86 -4.15
N GLU A 145 -0.95 23.31 -3.88
CA GLU A 145 0.22 22.74 -4.51
C GLU A 145 0.40 21.28 -4.12
N PRO A 146 0.88 20.42 -5.07
CA PRO A 146 1.22 19.03 -4.75
C PRO A 146 2.30 18.94 -3.67
N ARG A 147 2.06 18.10 -2.70
CA ARG A 147 3.02 17.81 -1.63
C ARG A 147 3.34 16.33 -1.58
N ALA A 148 4.60 16.01 -1.27
CA ALA A 148 5.04 14.64 -1.07
C ALA A 148 4.36 14.04 0.17
N PHE A 149 3.67 12.94 -0.01
CA PHE A 149 3.18 12.12 1.09
C PHE A 149 3.92 10.79 1.08
N ASN A 150 4.80 10.59 2.06
CA ASN A 150 5.55 9.34 2.17
C ASN A 150 4.60 8.21 2.59
N LEU A 151 4.59 7.14 1.82
CA LEU A 151 3.72 5.97 2.02
C LEU A 151 4.25 4.99 3.07
N MET A 152 5.47 5.23 3.59
CA MET A 152 6.05 4.39 4.62
C MET A 152 5.36 4.60 5.97
N PHE A 153 4.74 3.55 6.51
CA PHE A 153 4.19 3.59 7.85
C PHE A 153 5.32 3.54 8.88
N GLN A 154 5.52 4.64 9.58
CA GLN A 154 6.61 4.84 10.54
C GLN A 154 6.13 4.54 11.96
N THR A 155 7.00 3.91 12.76
CA THR A 155 6.86 3.79 14.20
C THR A 155 8.23 3.95 14.88
N GLU A 156 8.27 3.92 16.20
CA GLU A 156 9.50 4.05 16.99
C GLU A 156 9.69 2.80 17.83
N ILE A 157 10.94 2.34 17.94
CA ILE A 157 11.35 1.26 18.84
C ILE A 157 12.39 1.80 19.81
N GLY A 158 12.17 1.60 21.10
CA GLY A 158 13.09 1.98 22.17
C GLY A 158 12.36 2.20 23.47
N VAL A 159 13.12 2.16 24.59
CA VAL A 159 12.58 2.32 25.95
C VAL A 159 12.59 3.78 26.43
N VAL A 160 13.21 4.69 25.68
CA VAL A 160 13.36 6.11 26.08
C VAL A 160 12.53 6.97 25.13
N GLU A 161 11.53 7.66 25.66
CA GLU A 161 10.73 8.63 24.91
C GLU A 161 11.63 9.69 24.26
N GLY A 162 11.42 9.93 22.96
CA GLY A 162 12.15 10.94 22.21
C GLY A 162 13.56 10.55 21.73
N ALA A 163 14.09 9.39 22.15
CA ALA A 163 15.35 8.83 21.68
C ALA A 163 15.16 7.49 20.95
N GLY A 164 13.92 7.12 20.65
CA GLY A 164 13.58 5.89 19.94
C GLY A 164 14.14 5.87 18.52
N ASN A 165 14.62 4.70 18.08
CA ASN A 165 15.02 4.51 16.70
C ASN A 165 13.77 4.44 15.81
N LYS A 166 13.68 5.31 14.82
CA LYS A 166 12.64 5.26 13.79
C LYS A 166 12.76 3.97 12.99
N VAL A 167 11.66 3.24 12.91
CA VAL A 167 11.53 2.02 12.10
C VAL A 167 10.27 2.11 11.24
N TYR A 168 10.20 1.27 10.22
CA TYR A 168 9.08 1.29 9.29
C TYR A 168 8.48 -0.11 9.19
N LEU A 169 7.15 -0.16 9.09
CA LEU A 169 6.47 -1.36 8.64
C LEU A 169 6.79 -1.58 7.16
N ARG A 170 7.04 -2.82 6.78
CA ARG A 170 7.33 -3.15 5.38
C ARG A 170 6.16 -2.78 4.46
N PRO A 171 6.35 -1.96 3.42
CA PRO A 171 5.32 -1.70 2.43
C PRO A 171 5.18 -2.83 1.40
N GLU A 172 6.22 -3.66 1.26
CA GLU A 172 6.29 -4.80 0.35
C GLU A 172 7.16 -5.93 0.91
N THR A 173 7.08 -7.09 0.30
CA THR A 173 7.80 -8.30 0.76
C THR A 173 9.17 -8.51 0.13
N ALA A 174 9.47 -7.83 -0.99
CA ALA A 174 10.66 -8.07 -1.78
C ALA A 174 11.97 -7.92 -0.98
N GLN A 175 12.11 -6.87 -0.17
CA GLN A 175 13.33 -6.62 0.60
C GLN A 175 13.56 -7.69 1.66
N GLY A 176 12.49 -8.21 2.27
CA GLY A 176 12.58 -9.35 3.19
C GLY A 176 13.21 -10.57 2.54
N ILE A 177 12.88 -10.83 1.28
CA ILE A 177 13.46 -11.92 0.49
C ILE A 177 14.95 -11.65 0.21
N PHE A 178 15.28 -10.45 -0.26
CA PHE A 178 16.67 -10.10 -0.60
C PHE A 178 17.61 -10.16 0.61
N ILE A 179 17.24 -9.58 1.75
CA ILE A 179 18.12 -9.59 2.93
C ILE A 179 18.30 -10.99 3.55
N ASN A 180 17.34 -11.89 3.34
CA ASN A 180 17.42 -13.27 3.82
C ASN A 180 18.00 -14.25 2.80
N PHE A 181 18.28 -13.83 1.57
CA PHE A 181 18.80 -14.69 0.53
C PHE A 181 20.07 -15.40 0.95
N ARG A 182 21.05 -14.67 1.51
CA ARG A 182 22.29 -15.24 2.00
C ARG A 182 22.08 -16.19 3.19
N ASN A 183 21.21 -15.83 4.11
CA ASN A 183 20.85 -16.70 5.24
C ASN A 183 20.32 -18.05 4.77
N ILE A 184 19.47 -18.04 3.73
CA ILE A 184 18.93 -19.26 3.13
C ILE A 184 20.03 -20.09 2.47
N ILE A 185 20.91 -19.48 1.68
CA ILE A 185 22.02 -20.20 1.05
C ILE A 185 22.94 -20.83 2.08
N ASP A 186 23.36 -20.07 3.07
CA ASP A 186 24.36 -20.51 4.05
C ASP A 186 23.82 -21.62 4.98
N ASN A 187 22.53 -21.59 5.33
CA ASN A 187 21.94 -22.50 6.28
C ASN A 187 21.18 -23.69 5.65
N VAL A 188 20.39 -23.42 4.58
CA VAL A 188 19.58 -24.45 3.93
C VAL A 188 20.33 -25.14 2.79
N ARG A 189 21.26 -24.42 2.16
CA ARG A 189 22.09 -24.92 1.03
C ARG A 189 21.27 -25.52 -0.11
N PRO A 190 20.29 -24.78 -0.65
CA PRO A 190 19.41 -25.29 -1.67
C PRO A 190 20.16 -25.57 -2.96
N LYS A 191 19.65 -26.52 -3.74
CA LYS A 191 20.14 -26.74 -5.11
C LYS A 191 19.71 -25.58 -6.00
N MET A 192 20.68 -25.00 -6.72
CA MET A 192 20.42 -23.90 -7.66
C MET A 192 19.87 -24.41 -9.00
N PRO A 193 18.97 -23.68 -9.66
CA PRO A 193 18.27 -22.48 -9.18
C PRO A 193 17.13 -22.81 -8.20
N PHE A 194 16.77 -21.88 -7.30
CA PHE A 194 15.63 -22.02 -6.42
C PHE A 194 14.84 -20.72 -6.30
N GLY A 195 13.57 -20.81 -5.91
CA GLY A 195 12.71 -19.68 -5.63
C GLY A 195 12.51 -19.48 -4.12
N ILE A 196 12.07 -18.29 -3.73
CA ILE A 196 11.65 -17.96 -2.37
C ILE A 196 10.23 -17.42 -2.44
N GLY A 197 9.30 -18.01 -1.68
CA GLY A 197 7.93 -17.58 -1.53
C GLY A 197 7.69 -16.98 -0.14
N GLN A 198 7.08 -15.80 -0.10
CA GLN A 198 6.77 -15.08 1.14
C GLN A 198 5.34 -14.55 1.12
#